data_b275affb9c24d1ecd7686bec30f6cf3b
#
_entry.id   b275affb9c24d1ecd7686bec30f6cf3b
#
_cell.length_a   1.000
_cell.length_b   1.000
_cell.length_c   1.000
_cell.angle_alpha   90.00
_cell.angle_beta   90.00
_cell.angle_gamma   90.00
#
_symmetry.space_group_name_H-M   'P 1'
#
loop_
_entity.id
_entity.type
_entity.pdbx_description
1 polymer ?
#
loop_
_entity_poly.entity_id
_entity_poly.type
_entity_poly.pdbx_seq_one_letter_code
_entity_poly.pdbx_strand_id
1 'polypeptide(L)'
;MKIPIKYGLLAAMGAIAWVLIARSLVANPESLVHTLGAPVFFNLMHFIMIYLGLKTLEREQGDRPAFKEGLKTGVKVSFVYALTVCLFFVGVLYVVGTKWLASEPGAAGMPVSRVAIQAFVGLFVSAMIFGLIYSALISFFLAKRRSEE
;
A
#
# COMPACT_ATOMS: atom_id res chain seq x y z
N MET A 1 -11.29 -12.09 -11.76
CA MET A 1 -11.24 -10.81 -10.99
C MET A 1 -10.29 -9.87 -11.71
N LYS A 2 -10.62 -8.59 -11.89
CA LYS A 2 -9.76 -7.65 -12.63
C LYS A 2 -8.40 -7.49 -11.91
N ILE A 3 -7.30 -7.47 -12.68
CA ILE A 3 -5.91 -7.39 -12.18
C ILE A 3 -5.73 -6.36 -11.04
N PRO A 4 -6.18 -5.09 -11.18
CA PRO A 4 -5.99 -4.10 -10.13
C PRO A 4 -6.64 -4.46 -8.80
N ILE A 5 -7.83 -5.04 -8.84
CA ILE A 5 -8.56 -5.45 -7.62
C ILE A 5 -7.83 -6.60 -6.93
N LYS A 6 -7.43 -7.61 -7.69
CA LYS A 6 -6.71 -8.79 -7.15
C LYS A 6 -5.42 -8.37 -6.44
N TYR A 7 -4.55 -7.65 -7.13
CA TYR A 7 -3.23 -7.31 -6.59
C TYR A 7 -3.27 -6.18 -5.57
N GLY A 8 -4.20 -5.24 -5.69
CA GLY A 8 -4.43 -4.21 -4.68
C GLY A 8 -4.92 -4.79 -3.35
N LEU A 9 -5.87 -5.73 -3.40
CA LEU A 9 -6.35 -6.43 -2.21
C LEU A 9 -5.26 -7.33 -1.58
N LEU A 10 -4.48 -8.06 -2.40
CA LEU A 10 -3.37 -8.87 -1.89
C LEU A 10 -2.33 -8.02 -1.17
N ALA A 11 -1.97 -6.85 -1.74
CA ALA A 11 -1.08 -5.91 -1.09
C ALA A 11 -1.65 -5.41 0.25
N ALA A 12 -2.93 -5.06 0.28
CA ALA A 12 -3.59 -4.59 1.50
C ALA A 12 -3.67 -5.68 2.56
N MET A 13 -4.01 -6.91 2.18
CA MET A 13 -4.03 -8.05 3.10
C MET A 13 -2.65 -8.33 3.71
N GLY A 14 -1.59 -8.24 2.91
CA GLY A 14 -0.22 -8.37 3.41
C GLY A 14 0.14 -7.28 4.43
N ALA A 15 -0.21 -6.02 4.14
CA ALA A 15 0.01 -4.90 5.05
C ALA A 15 -0.78 -5.06 6.37
N ILE A 16 -2.05 -5.42 6.27
CA ILE A 16 -2.91 -5.66 7.43
C ILE A 16 -2.39 -6.83 8.28
N ALA A 17 -2.04 -7.94 7.64
CA ALA A 17 -1.47 -9.10 8.33
C ALA A 17 -0.17 -8.72 9.07
N TRP A 18 0.72 -7.95 8.44
CA TRP A 18 1.92 -7.46 9.10
C TRP A 18 1.62 -6.64 10.36
N VAL A 19 0.67 -5.70 10.27
CA VAL A 19 0.27 -4.87 11.43
C VAL A 19 -0.23 -5.73 12.59
N LEU A 20 -1.09 -6.71 12.29
CA LEU A 20 -1.64 -7.60 13.29
C LEU A 20 -0.56 -8.49 13.93
N ILE A 21 0.33 -9.08 13.10
CA ILE A 21 1.43 -9.93 13.56
C ILE A 21 2.44 -9.11 14.38
N ALA A 22 2.89 -7.97 13.85
CA ALA A 22 3.85 -7.13 14.54
C ALA A 22 3.35 -6.68 15.93
N ARG A 23 2.08 -6.31 16.03
CA ARG A 23 1.48 -5.95 17.32
C ARG A 23 1.29 -7.12 18.27
N SER A 24 1.09 -8.33 17.75
CA SER A 24 0.95 -9.53 18.59
C SER A 24 2.29 -10.01 19.13
N LEU A 25 3.37 -9.84 18.37
CA LEU A 25 4.69 -10.38 18.71
C LEU A 25 5.61 -9.36 19.41
N VAL A 26 5.42 -8.08 19.16
CA VAL A 26 6.30 -7.01 19.64
C VAL A 26 5.53 -6.12 20.59
N ALA A 27 5.72 -6.34 21.89
CA ALA A 27 5.04 -5.57 22.95
C ALA A 27 5.50 -4.10 23.02
N ASN A 28 6.74 -3.78 22.52
CA ASN A 28 7.27 -2.43 22.57
C ASN A 28 6.98 -1.68 21.25
N PRO A 29 6.10 -0.66 21.26
CA PRO A 29 5.77 0.12 20.07
C PRO A 29 6.94 0.97 19.52
N GLU A 30 7.97 1.25 20.33
CA GLU A 30 9.16 1.99 19.91
C GLU A 30 10.25 1.09 19.30
N SER A 31 9.99 -0.20 19.15
CA SER A 31 10.96 -1.13 18.57
C SER A 31 11.24 -0.78 17.10
N LEU A 32 12.47 -1.08 16.63
CA LEU A 32 12.87 -0.93 15.22
C LEU A 32 11.93 -1.68 14.27
N VAL A 33 11.30 -2.76 14.73
CA VAL A 33 10.32 -3.52 13.94
C VAL A 33 9.09 -2.68 13.61
N HIS A 34 8.59 -1.87 14.55
CA HIS A 34 7.47 -0.98 14.31
C HIS A 34 7.90 0.28 13.55
N THR A 35 9.02 0.89 13.92
CA THR A 35 9.44 2.20 13.39
C THR A 35 9.97 2.11 11.97
N LEU A 36 10.78 1.10 11.65
CA LEU A 36 11.40 0.94 10.33
C LEU A 36 10.85 -0.28 9.57
N GLY A 37 10.56 -1.37 10.27
CA GLY A 37 10.11 -2.61 9.63
C GLY A 37 8.77 -2.46 8.92
N ALA A 38 7.81 -1.76 9.52
CA ALA A 38 6.49 -1.57 8.92
C ALA A 38 6.54 -0.73 7.63
N PRO A 39 7.15 0.47 7.59
CA PRO A 39 7.28 1.24 6.36
C PRO A 39 8.02 0.48 5.25
N VAL A 40 9.12 -0.21 5.58
CA VAL A 40 9.88 -1.00 4.60
C VAL A 40 9.04 -2.13 4.05
N PHE A 41 8.37 -2.90 4.91
CA PHE A 41 7.52 -4.01 4.49
C PHE A 41 6.35 -3.55 3.61
N PHE A 42 5.67 -2.46 3.99
CA PHE A 42 4.53 -1.93 3.22
C PHE A 42 4.95 -1.47 1.83
N ASN A 43 6.07 -0.76 1.73
CA ASN A 43 6.58 -0.30 0.44
C ASN A 43 7.04 -1.47 -0.42
N LEU A 44 7.73 -2.45 0.15
CA LEU A 44 8.17 -3.65 -0.57
C LEU A 44 7.00 -4.48 -1.08
N MET A 45 6.00 -4.73 -0.23
CA MET A 45 4.80 -5.46 -0.60
C MET A 45 4.02 -4.74 -1.70
N HIS A 46 3.86 -3.42 -1.58
CA HIS A 46 3.20 -2.60 -2.57
C HIS A 46 3.91 -2.66 -3.93
N PHE A 47 5.24 -2.50 -3.93
CA PHE A 47 6.08 -2.61 -5.13
C PHE A 47 5.95 -3.98 -5.80
N ILE A 48 6.08 -5.07 -5.02
CA ILE A 48 5.96 -6.44 -5.53
C ILE A 48 4.59 -6.68 -6.15
N MET A 49 3.51 -6.22 -5.52
CA MET A 49 2.16 -6.45 -6.03
C MET A 49 1.85 -5.65 -7.29
N ILE A 50 2.39 -4.43 -7.44
CA ILE A 50 2.33 -3.71 -8.70
C ILE A 50 3.09 -4.49 -9.79
N TYR A 51 4.31 -4.94 -9.51
CA TYR A 51 5.11 -5.72 -10.45
C TYR A 51 4.40 -6.99 -10.91
N LEU A 52 3.86 -7.76 -9.98
CA LEU A 52 3.11 -8.99 -10.30
C LEU A 52 1.83 -8.69 -11.08
N GLY A 53 1.16 -7.58 -10.77
CA GLY A 53 -0.01 -7.12 -11.53
C GLY A 53 0.33 -6.80 -12.98
N LEU A 54 1.45 -6.10 -13.22
CA LEU A 54 1.91 -5.77 -14.56
C LEU A 54 2.40 -7.01 -15.32
N LYS A 55 3.07 -7.94 -14.64
CA LYS A 55 3.45 -9.24 -15.21
C LYS A 55 2.24 -10.10 -15.60
N THR A 56 1.17 -10.02 -14.84
CA THR A 56 -0.08 -10.70 -15.21
C THR A 56 -0.73 -10.04 -16.41
N LEU A 57 -0.70 -8.71 -16.49
CA LEU A 57 -1.18 -7.97 -17.65
C LEU A 57 -0.42 -8.37 -18.93
N GLU A 58 0.91 -8.46 -18.86
CA GLU A 58 1.77 -8.94 -19.95
C GLU A 58 1.34 -10.33 -20.42
N ARG A 59 1.09 -11.26 -19.50
CA ARG A 59 0.65 -12.62 -19.84
C ARG A 59 -0.73 -12.66 -20.47
N GLU A 60 -1.68 -11.84 -20.00
CA GLU A 60 -3.03 -11.79 -20.55
C GLU A 60 -3.09 -11.17 -21.96
N GLN A 61 -2.20 -10.22 -22.23
CA GLN A 61 -2.13 -9.56 -23.55
C GLN A 61 -1.29 -10.32 -24.58
N GLY A 62 -0.45 -11.27 -24.11
CA GLY A 62 0.50 -11.99 -24.96
C GLY A 62 1.68 -11.10 -25.44
N ASP A 63 1.74 -9.84 -25.00
CA ASP A 63 2.79 -8.88 -25.32
C ASP A 63 3.06 -7.98 -24.11
N ARG A 64 4.21 -7.32 -24.08
CA ARG A 64 4.57 -6.38 -23.01
C ARG A 64 3.70 -5.14 -23.07
N PRO A 65 3.13 -4.71 -21.94
CA PRO A 65 2.25 -3.54 -21.91
C PRO A 65 3.02 -2.27 -22.30
N ALA A 66 2.38 -1.41 -23.07
CA ALA A 66 2.89 -0.08 -23.31
C ALA A 66 3.03 0.69 -21.99
N PHE A 67 3.98 1.63 -21.90
CA PHE A 67 4.21 2.41 -20.67
C PHE A 67 2.93 2.98 -20.05
N LYS A 68 2.07 3.59 -20.89
CA LYS A 68 0.79 4.19 -20.44
C LYS A 68 -0.17 3.16 -19.83
N GLU A 69 -0.23 1.97 -20.40
CA GLU A 69 -1.09 0.87 -19.88
C GLU A 69 -0.57 0.31 -18.58
N GLY A 70 0.73 0.09 -18.50
CA GLY A 70 1.39 -0.33 -17.28
C GLY A 70 1.19 0.68 -16.15
N LEU A 71 1.47 1.95 -16.42
CA LEU A 71 1.25 3.05 -15.47
C LEU A 71 -0.20 3.10 -14.98
N LYS A 72 -1.17 3.07 -15.89
CA LYS A 72 -2.60 3.09 -15.56
C LYS A 72 -3.00 1.90 -14.68
N THR A 73 -2.48 0.71 -14.99
CA THR A 73 -2.79 -0.52 -14.22
C THR A 73 -2.16 -0.46 -12.85
N GLY A 74 -0.90 -0.06 -12.74
CA GLY A 74 -0.20 0.06 -11.46
C GLY A 74 -0.84 1.11 -10.53
N VAL A 75 -1.22 2.28 -11.07
CA VAL A 75 -1.95 3.31 -10.30
C VAL A 75 -3.30 2.78 -9.79
N LYS A 76 -4.02 1.99 -10.58
CA LYS A 76 -5.26 1.35 -10.10
C LYS A 76 -5.01 0.30 -9.01
N VAL A 77 -3.92 -0.47 -9.08
CA VAL A 77 -3.49 -1.39 -8.00
C VAL A 77 -3.26 -0.58 -6.72
N SER A 78 -2.53 0.53 -6.82
CA SER A 78 -2.23 1.40 -5.69
C SER A 78 -3.47 2.06 -5.09
N PHE A 79 -4.42 2.46 -5.92
CA PHE A 79 -5.69 3.02 -5.45
C PHE A 79 -6.50 2.01 -4.62
N VAL A 80 -6.62 0.77 -5.11
CA VAL A 80 -7.31 -0.31 -4.37
C VAL A 80 -6.59 -0.62 -3.07
N TYR A 81 -5.25 -0.71 -3.10
CA TYR A 81 -4.42 -0.89 -1.91
C TYR A 81 -4.65 0.22 -0.90
N ALA A 82 -4.46 1.48 -1.31
CA ALA A 82 -4.59 2.65 -0.45
C ALA A 82 -5.97 2.73 0.20
N LEU A 83 -7.03 2.58 -0.60
CA LEU A 83 -8.40 2.63 -0.09
C LEU A 83 -8.67 1.53 0.94
N THR A 84 -8.25 0.29 0.66
CA THR A 84 -8.48 -0.85 1.56
C THR A 84 -7.73 -0.69 2.88
N VAL A 85 -6.46 -0.28 2.82
CA VAL A 85 -5.64 -0.04 4.03
C VAL A 85 -6.20 1.12 4.84
N CYS A 86 -6.58 2.23 4.20
CA CYS A 86 -7.17 3.38 4.89
C CYS A 86 -8.48 3.02 5.60
N LEU A 87 -9.37 2.29 4.92
CA LEU A 87 -10.63 1.84 5.54
C LEU A 87 -10.40 0.92 6.73
N PHE A 88 -9.42 0.01 6.63
CA PHE A 88 -9.04 -0.83 7.75
C PHE A 88 -8.55 0.00 8.94
N PHE A 89 -7.61 0.93 8.74
CA PHE A 89 -7.08 1.76 9.83
C PHE A 89 -8.14 2.65 10.45
N VAL A 90 -9.00 3.27 9.66
CA VAL A 90 -10.13 4.06 10.15
C VAL A 90 -11.07 3.17 10.98
N GLY A 91 -11.41 1.98 10.49
CA GLY A 91 -12.23 1.02 11.23
C GLY A 91 -11.63 0.65 12.58
N VAL A 92 -10.32 0.36 12.61
CA VAL A 92 -9.60 0.05 13.85
C VAL A 92 -9.63 1.23 14.83
N LEU A 93 -9.44 2.47 14.36
CA LEU A 93 -9.49 3.67 15.21
C LEU A 93 -10.88 3.87 15.85
N TYR A 94 -11.95 3.58 15.13
CA TYR A 94 -13.30 3.66 15.69
C TYR A 94 -13.62 2.55 16.69
N VAL A 95 -13.04 1.35 16.52
CA VAL A 95 -13.28 0.20 17.43
C VAL A 95 -12.38 0.25 18.66
N VAL A 96 -11.09 0.55 18.48
CA VAL A 96 -10.08 0.48 19.57
C VAL A 96 -9.82 1.85 20.19
N GLY A 97 -10.18 2.92 19.48
CA GLY A 97 -9.92 4.30 19.89
C GLY A 97 -8.48 4.74 19.62
N THR A 98 -8.18 6.00 20.01
CA THR A 98 -6.86 6.61 19.79
C THR A 98 -5.74 5.97 20.64
N LYS A 99 -6.06 5.11 21.59
CA LYS A 99 -5.08 4.32 22.36
C LYS A 99 -4.19 3.47 21.44
N TRP A 100 -4.68 3.15 20.26
CA TRP A 100 -3.92 2.43 19.25
C TRP A 100 -2.76 3.23 18.67
N LEU A 101 -2.85 4.56 18.74
CA LEU A 101 -1.83 5.52 18.33
C LEU A 101 -1.18 6.23 19.54
N ALA A 102 -1.18 5.59 20.70
CA ALA A 102 -0.66 6.22 21.92
C ALA A 102 0.82 6.61 21.83
N SER A 103 1.57 5.98 20.91
CA SER A 103 2.97 6.31 20.60
C SER A 103 3.14 7.43 19.58
N GLU A 104 2.06 7.86 18.92
CA GLU A 104 2.15 8.91 17.90
C GLU A 104 2.09 10.30 18.55
N PRO A 105 3.13 11.16 18.39
CA PRO A 105 3.11 12.52 18.90
C PRO A 105 1.92 13.31 18.36
N GLY A 106 1.13 13.87 19.25
CA GLY A 106 -0.01 14.71 18.89
C GLY A 106 -1.36 14.01 18.77
N ALA A 107 -1.44 12.66 18.85
CA ALA A 107 -2.72 11.94 18.88
C ALA A 107 -3.44 12.00 20.24
N ALA A 108 -2.69 12.25 21.32
CA ALA A 108 -3.21 12.33 22.68
C ALA A 108 -4.18 13.53 22.83
N GLY A 109 -5.41 13.26 23.29
CA GLY A 109 -6.43 14.29 23.51
C GLY A 109 -7.20 14.76 22.28
N MET A 110 -6.91 14.27 21.08
CA MET A 110 -7.70 14.59 19.89
C MET A 110 -8.95 13.72 19.76
N PRO A 111 -10.06 14.26 19.22
CA PRO A 111 -11.22 13.45 18.87
C PRO A 111 -10.83 12.38 17.82
N VAL A 112 -11.39 11.16 17.99
CA VAL A 112 -11.13 10.02 17.06
C VAL A 112 -11.39 10.40 15.61
N SER A 113 -12.45 11.16 15.34
CA SER A 113 -12.81 11.60 13.98
C SER A 113 -11.71 12.44 13.32
N ARG A 114 -11.08 13.34 14.07
CA ARG A 114 -10.01 14.19 13.54
C ARG A 114 -8.76 13.37 13.23
N VAL A 115 -8.40 12.48 14.14
CA VAL A 115 -7.25 11.56 13.95
C VAL A 115 -7.51 10.62 12.77
N ALA A 116 -8.73 10.09 12.64
CA ALA A 116 -9.10 9.22 11.53
C ALA A 116 -9.02 9.93 10.16
N ILE A 117 -9.47 11.18 10.07
CA ILE A 117 -9.35 11.97 8.82
C ILE A 117 -7.89 12.23 8.48
N GLN A 118 -7.07 12.64 9.44
CA GLN A 118 -5.65 12.91 9.23
C GLN A 118 -4.90 11.64 8.80
N ALA A 119 -5.16 10.51 9.48
CA ALA A 119 -4.57 9.23 9.13
C ALA A 119 -5.01 8.77 7.74
N PHE A 120 -6.30 8.89 7.41
CA PHE A 120 -6.81 8.55 6.08
C PHE A 120 -6.12 9.37 4.99
N VAL A 121 -6.10 10.69 5.12
CA VAL A 121 -5.49 11.57 4.11
C VAL A 121 -4.00 11.30 3.99
N GLY A 122 -3.27 11.21 5.11
CA GLY A 122 -1.84 10.95 5.12
C GLY A 122 -1.46 9.62 4.48
N LEU A 123 -2.11 8.54 4.89
CA LEU A 123 -1.87 7.20 4.35
C LEU A 123 -2.26 7.09 2.89
N PHE A 124 -3.43 7.64 2.51
CA PHE A 124 -3.92 7.57 1.15
C PHE A 124 -3.00 8.33 0.19
N VAL A 125 -2.67 9.58 0.51
CA VAL A 125 -1.79 10.42 -0.33
C VAL A 125 -0.40 9.79 -0.45
N SER A 126 0.19 9.33 0.66
CA SER A 126 1.49 8.67 0.64
C SER A 126 1.47 7.41 -0.22
N ALA A 127 0.48 6.53 -0.05
CA ALA A 127 0.35 5.32 -0.84
C ALA A 127 0.17 5.60 -2.34
N MET A 128 -0.59 6.66 -2.69
CA MET A 128 -0.77 7.07 -4.09
C MET A 128 0.51 7.64 -4.70
N ILE A 129 1.28 8.45 -3.97
CA ILE A 129 2.56 9.00 -4.43
C ILE A 129 3.56 7.85 -4.69
N PHE A 130 3.79 6.98 -3.71
CA PHE A 130 4.68 5.83 -3.88
C PHE A 130 4.19 4.89 -4.97
N GLY A 131 2.89 4.64 -5.03
CA GLY A 131 2.27 3.83 -6.07
C GLY A 131 2.47 4.38 -7.47
N LEU A 132 2.39 5.70 -7.65
CA LEU A 132 2.68 6.36 -8.91
C LEU A 132 4.15 6.19 -9.31
N ILE A 133 5.07 6.41 -8.37
CA ILE A 133 6.53 6.25 -8.58
C ILE A 133 6.84 4.80 -8.97
N TYR A 134 6.35 3.81 -8.22
CA TYR A 134 6.59 2.39 -8.51
C TYR A 134 5.99 1.98 -9.85
N SER A 135 4.77 2.42 -10.13
CA SER A 135 4.10 2.13 -11.41
C SER A 135 4.87 2.70 -12.59
N ALA A 136 5.38 3.93 -12.47
CA ALA A 136 6.18 4.57 -13.50
C ALA A 136 7.51 3.84 -13.73
N LEU A 137 8.24 3.52 -12.66
CA LEU A 137 9.50 2.79 -12.73
C LEU A 137 9.33 1.42 -13.39
N ILE A 138 8.40 0.61 -12.88
CA ILE A 138 8.19 -0.75 -13.40
C ILE A 138 7.73 -0.70 -14.86
N SER A 139 6.78 0.19 -15.19
CA SER A 139 6.27 0.34 -16.56
C SER A 139 7.35 0.80 -17.54
N PHE A 140 8.25 1.69 -17.10
CA PHE A 140 9.38 2.14 -17.91
C PHE A 140 10.32 0.96 -18.24
N PHE A 141 10.69 0.17 -17.25
CA PHE A 141 11.58 -0.98 -17.47
C PHE A 141 10.93 -2.07 -18.34
N LEU A 142 9.64 -2.34 -18.18
CA LEU A 142 8.92 -3.30 -19.01
C LEU A 142 8.79 -2.80 -20.45
N ALA A 143 8.45 -1.53 -20.65
CA ALA A 143 8.32 -0.94 -21.99
C ALA A 143 9.67 -0.83 -22.72
N LYS A 144 10.77 -0.50 -22.02
CA LYS A 144 12.12 -0.43 -22.62
C LYS A 144 12.54 -1.78 -23.21
N ARG A 145 12.29 -2.88 -22.51
CA ARG A 145 12.62 -4.22 -23.01
C ARG A 145 11.84 -4.60 -24.29
N ARG A 146 10.67 -3.99 -24.51
CA ARG A 146 9.89 -4.18 -25.75
C ARG A 146 10.58 -3.59 -26.98
N SER A 147 11.30 -2.48 -26.81
CA SER A 147 11.98 -1.80 -27.92
C SER A 147 13.29 -2.45 -28.34
N GLU A 148 13.78 -3.42 -27.57
CA GLU A 148 15.06 -4.12 -27.82
C GLU A 148 14.85 -5.50 -28.48
N GLU A 149 13.62 -5.98 -28.62
CA GLU A 149 13.20 -7.21 -29.32
C GLU A 149 12.63 -6.91 -30.70
#